data_3473bf9657595dc7f26e8dd6c09cef5a
#
_entry.id   3473bf9657595dc7f26e8dd6c09cef5a
#
_cell.length_a   1.000
_cell.length_b   1.000
_cell.length_c   1.000
_cell.angle_alpha   90.00
_cell.angle_beta   90.00
_cell.angle_gamma   90.00
#
_symmetry.space_group_name_H-M   'P 1'
#
loop_
_entity.id
_entity.type
_entity.pdbx_description
1 polymer ?
#
loop_
_entity_poly.entity_id
_entity_poly.type
_entity_poly.pdbx_seq_one_letter_code
_entity_poly.pdbx_strand_id
1 'polypeptide(L)' 'MSKQDLLEFKGKVIDLLPNAMFRVELENGHVVTAHISGKMRKYYIKLLPGDKVKLEMSPYDLTKGRITYRY' A
#
# COMPACT_ATOMS: atom_id res chain seq x y z
N MET A 1 -16.60 18.28 -4.86
CA MET A 1 -16.04 17.77 -4.68
C MET A 1 -15.68 16.97 -4.72
N SER A 2 -15.60 16.57 -4.83
CA SER A 2 -15.40 15.76 -4.61
C SER A 2 -14.37 14.98 -4.63
N LYS A 3 -13.35 15.24 -4.40
CA LYS A 3 -12.33 14.45 -4.27
C LYS A 3 -12.34 13.77 -3.02
N GLN A 4 -12.06 12.48 -2.97
CA GLN A 4 -11.91 11.81 -1.76
C GLN A 4 -10.65 12.22 -1.11
N ASP A 5 -10.70 12.46 0.18
CA ASP A 5 -9.50 12.74 0.95
C ASP A 5 -8.85 11.42 1.32
N LEU A 6 -7.81 11.07 0.63
CA LEU A 6 -7.07 9.86 0.93
C LEU A 6 -6.04 10.14 2.01
N LEU A 7 -5.89 9.19 2.91
CA LEU A 7 -4.89 9.27 3.97
C LEU A 7 -3.62 8.57 3.51
N GLU A 8 -2.50 9.20 3.73
CA GLU A 8 -1.21 8.61 3.38
C GLU A 8 -0.57 8.00 4.61
N PHE A 9 -0.04 6.81 4.43
CA PHE A 9 0.66 6.10 5.50
C PHE A 9 1.96 5.56 4.97
N LYS A 10 2.89 5.33 5.87
CA LYS A 10 4.12 4.61 5.58
C LYS A 10 4.03 3.26 6.24
N GLY A 11 4.54 2.26 5.55
CA GLY A 11 4.53 0.91 6.08
C GLY A 11 5.63 0.08 5.50
N LYS A 12 5.67 -1.18 5.92
CA LYS A 12 6.66 -2.13 5.47
C LYS A 12 5.94 -3.36 4.94
N VAL A 13 6.35 -3.84 3.78
CA VAL A 13 5.79 -5.06 3.22
C VAL A 13 6.23 -6.22 4.10
N ILE A 14 5.27 -7.01 4.59
CA ILE A 14 5.58 -8.15 5.43
C ILE A 14 5.23 -9.48 4.77
N ASP A 15 4.43 -9.45 3.70
CA ASP A 15 4.04 -10.68 3.05
C ASP A 15 3.62 -10.38 1.62
N LEU A 16 3.77 -11.37 0.76
CA LEU A 16 3.34 -11.29 -0.63
C LEU A 16 2.12 -12.17 -0.79
N LEU A 17 1.09 -11.61 -1.40
CA LEU A 17 -0.17 -12.32 -1.60
C LEU A 17 -0.40 -12.50 -3.09
N PRO A 18 -1.30 -13.39 -3.49
CA PRO A 18 -1.62 -13.57 -4.90
C PRO A 18 -2.23 -12.30 -5.50
N ASN A 19 -2.22 -12.23 -6.83
CA ASN A 19 -2.87 -11.16 -7.58
C ASN A 19 -2.26 -9.79 -7.34
N ALA A 20 -0.93 -9.75 -7.18
CA ALA A 20 -0.20 -8.50 -6.97
C ALA A 20 -0.68 -7.75 -5.74
N MET A 21 -1.09 -8.50 -4.72
CA MET A 21 -1.48 -7.92 -3.45
C MET A 21 -0.37 -8.12 -2.44
N PHE A 22 -0.37 -7.28 -1.42
CA PHE A 22 0.70 -7.31 -0.41
C PHE A 22 0.09 -7.06 0.95
N ARG A 23 0.68 -7.68 1.96
CA ARG A 23 0.33 -7.37 3.34
C ARG A 23 1.37 -6.39 3.86
N VAL A 24 0.89 -5.26 4.35
CA VAL A 24 1.77 -4.17 4.78
C VAL A 24 1.46 -3.81 6.22
N GLU A 25 2.50 -3.74 7.02
CA GLU A 25 2.37 -3.31 8.40
C GLU A 25 2.67 -1.82 8.48
N LEU A 26 1.72 -1.05 8.95
CA LEU A 26 1.88 0.39 9.10
C LEU A 26 2.73 0.71 10.32
N GLU A 27 3.20 1.93 10.40
CA GLU A 27 4.06 2.34 11.51
C GLU A 27 3.36 2.25 12.85
N ASN A 28 2.03 2.32 12.85
CA ASN A 28 1.26 2.19 14.09
C ASN A 28 0.96 0.74 14.45
N GLY A 29 1.50 -0.21 13.69
CA GLY A 29 1.30 -1.63 13.96
C GLY A 29 0.08 -2.25 13.29
N HIS A 30 -0.72 -1.43 12.62
CA HIS A 30 -1.91 -1.93 11.92
C HIS A 30 -1.47 -2.60 10.61
N VAL A 31 -2.04 -3.77 10.33
CA VAL A 31 -1.72 -4.51 9.11
C VAL A 31 -2.86 -4.39 8.13
N VAL A 32 -2.53 -4.01 6.90
CA VAL A 32 -3.53 -3.84 5.86
C VAL A 32 -3.15 -4.66 4.64
N THR A 33 -4.14 -4.93 3.79
CA THR A 33 -3.91 -5.55 2.49
C THR A 33 -3.82 -4.43 1.47
N ALA A 34 -2.75 -4.44 0.69
CA ALA A 34 -2.51 -3.37 -0.27
C ALA A 34 -2.27 -3.93 -1.67
N HIS A 35 -2.60 -3.13 -2.66
CA HIS A 35 -2.28 -3.47 -4.04
C HIS A 35 -1.40 -2.38 -4.62
N ILE A 36 -0.76 -2.69 -5.75
CA ILE A 36 0.13 -1.73 -6.38
C ILE A 36 -0.69 -0.78 -7.22
N SER A 37 -0.34 0.51 -7.18
CA SER A 37 -1.00 1.48 -8.05
C SER A 37 -0.67 1.17 -9.51
N GLY A 38 -1.52 1.64 -10.41
CA GLY A 38 -1.29 1.41 -11.83
C GLY A 38 0.03 1.98 -12.30
N LYS A 39 0.42 3.12 -11.73
CA LYS A 39 1.68 3.74 -12.10
C LYS A 39 2.87 2.86 -11.73
N MET A 40 2.87 2.28 -10.55
CA MET A 40 3.96 1.41 -10.13
C MET A 40 3.99 0.12 -10.94
N ARG A 41 2.82 -0.40 -11.27
CA ARG A 41 2.74 -1.61 -12.09
C ARG A 41 3.31 -1.36 -13.47
N LYS A 42 3.08 -0.17 -14.01
CA LYS A 42 3.56 0.20 -15.32
C LYS A 42 5.09 0.19 -15.38
N TYR A 43 5.75 0.55 -14.28
CA TYR A 43 7.20 0.61 -14.24
C TYR A 43 7.81 -0.66 -13.66
N TYR A 44 7.01 -1.70 -13.47
CA TYR A 44 7.51 -3.01 -13.00
C TYR A 44 8.26 -2.93 -11.68
N ILE A 45 7.79 -2.09 -10.79
CA ILE A 45 8.41 -2.01 -9.49
C ILE A 45 8.11 -3.28 -8.72
N LYS A 46 9.16 -3.99 -8.33
CA LYS A 46 9.01 -5.24 -7.64
C LYS A 46 9.16 -5.01 -6.15
N LEU A 47 8.18 -5.46 -5.39
CA LEU A 47 8.18 -5.31 -3.95
C LEU A 47 8.51 -6.64 -3.30
N LEU A 48 9.31 -6.59 -2.25
CA LEU A 48 9.70 -7.77 -1.49
C LEU A 48 9.43 -7.53 -0.03
N PRO A 49 9.28 -8.59 0.77
CA PRO A 49 9.12 -8.40 2.22
C PRO A 49 10.31 -7.62 2.76
N GLY A 50 10.00 -6.65 3.61
CA GLY A 50 11.01 -5.77 4.16
C GLY A 50 11.10 -4.43 3.47
N ASP A 51 10.52 -4.28 2.28
CA ASP A 51 10.56 -3.01 1.57
C ASP A 51 9.66 -1.99 2.26
N LYS A 52 10.14 -0.76 2.34
CA LYS A 52 9.34 0.32 2.89
C LYS A 52 8.58 0.99 1.77
N VAL A 53 7.32 1.27 2.02
CA VAL A 53 6.44 1.81 0.99
C VAL A 53 5.56 2.91 1.58
N LYS A 54 5.06 3.74 0.70
CA LYS A 54 4.04 4.71 1.03
C LYS A 54 2.75 4.24 0.37
N LEU A 55 1.65 4.30 1.10
CA LEU A 55 0.38 3.87 0.56
C LEU A 55 -0.72 4.84 0.95
N GLU A 56 -1.78 4.81 0.17
CA GLU A 56 -2.96 5.62 0.38
C GLU A 56 -4.11 4.74 0.78
N MET A 57 -4.91 5.21 1.71
CA MET A 57 -6.08 4.48 2.17
C MET A 57 -7.23 5.45 2.32
N SER A 58 -8.44 4.93 2.05
CA SER A 58 -9.65 5.69 2.29
C SER A 58 -9.93 5.74 3.79
N PRO A 59 -10.34 6.88 4.33
CA PRO A 59 -10.73 6.91 5.74
C PRO A 59 -11.94 6.04 6.03
N TYR A 60 -12.67 5.64 5.00
CA TYR A 60 -13.84 4.81 5.17
C TYR A 60 -13.51 3.31 5.14
N ASP A 61 -12.29 2.95 4.78
CA ASP A 61 -11.90 1.54 4.75
C ASP A 61 -10.41 1.45 5.05
N LEU A 62 -10.08 1.27 6.30
CA LEU A 62 -8.70 1.20 6.75
C LEU A 62 -8.15 -0.21 6.73
N THR A 63 -8.80 -1.12 6.02
CA THR A 63 -8.29 -2.48 5.86
C THR A 63 -7.60 -2.70 4.53
N LYS A 64 -7.80 -1.78 3.58
CA LYS A 64 -7.21 -1.91 2.25
C LYS A 64 -6.50 -0.62 1.87
N GLY A 65 -5.40 -0.76 1.17
CA GLY A 65 -4.65 0.39 0.72
C GLY A 65 -4.10 0.20 -0.67
N ARG A 66 -3.55 1.28 -1.21
CA ARG A 66 -2.91 1.26 -2.51
C ARG A 66 -1.51 1.79 -2.35
N ILE A 67 -0.53 0.99 -2.73
CA ILE A 67 0.87 1.38 -2.64
C ILE A 67 1.17 2.33 -3.80
N THR A 68 1.68 3.51 -3.46
CA THR A 68 1.94 4.54 -4.46
C THR A 68 3.42 4.85 -4.60
N TYR A 69 4.25 4.38 -3.68
CA TYR A 69 5.66 4.71 -3.73
C TYR A 69 6.46 3.68 -2.93
N ARG A 70 7.65 3.37 -3.42
CA ARG A 70 8.58 2.51 -2.72
C ARG A 70 9.82 3.31 -2.39
N TYR A 71 10.19 3.32 -1.13
CA TYR A 71 11.38 4.06 -0.70
C TYR A 71 12.67 3.36 -1.03
#